data_fa2b356b055f605f27382a51a8cf8b76
#
_entry.id   fa2b356b055f605f27382a51a8cf8b76
#
_cell.length_a   1.000
_cell.length_b   1.000
_cell.length_c   1.000
_cell.angle_alpha   90.00
_cell.angle_beta   90.00
_cell.angle_gamma   90.00
#
_symmetry.space_group_name_H-M   'P 1'
#
loop_
_entity.id
_entity.type
_entity.pdbx_description
1 polymer ?
#
loop_
_entity_poly.entity_id
_entity_poly.type
_entity_poly.pdbx_seq_one_letter_code
_entity_poly.pdbx_strand_id
1 'polypeptide(L)'
;MCSSDLLLISELNINESEVYRLPAPLDLRGMSAIVRANRPALHYPKHIAHTSRWLNATETAKAADVFAAARDHDVLLHHPYDSFATSVQAFLAQAAADPRVQAIKQTLYRTSGDSPIVDALIEAAEAGKQVVALVEIKARFDEEANISWARKLERAGVHVVYGIVGLKTHCKLSLVVRREGNHLRRYAHIGTGNYHPSTARFYEEIGRASCRERV
;
A
#
# COMPACT_ATOMS: atom_id res chain seq x y z
N MET A 1 4.21 26.68 36.65
CA MET A 1 4.08 25.34 36.02
C MET A 1 3.37 24.40 36.96
N CYS A 2 2.44 23.59 36.51
CA CYS A 2 1.87 22.55 37.33
C CYS A 2 2.95 21.46 37.59
N SER A 3 2.93 20.82 38.76
CA SER A 3 3.91 19.78 39.09
C SER A 3 3.93 18.63 38.06
N SER A 4 2.79 18.36 37.42
CA SER A 4 2.66 17.38 36.34
C SER A 4 3.41 17.77 35.06
N ASP A 5 3.49 19.09 34.77
CA ASP A 5 4.19 19.55 33.55
C ASP A 5 5.70 19.34 33.69
N LEU A 6 6.24 19.64 34.90
CA LEU A 6 7.65 19.44 35.19
C LEU A 6 8.03 17.97 35.19
N LEU A 7 7.16 17.10 35.69
CA LEU A 7 7.37 15.66 35.64
C LEU A 7 7.41 15.18 34.17
N LEU A 8 6.48 15.59 33.31
CA LEU A 8 6.47 15.20 31.90
C LEU A 8 7.71 15.69 31.14
N ILE A 9 8.17 16.92 31.40
CA ILE A 9 9.40 17.46 30.80
C ILE A 9 10.60 16.60 31.18
N SER A 10 10.70 16.23 32.46
CA SER A 10 11.77 15.38 32.96
C SER A 10 11.72 13.98 32.38
N GLU A 11 10.56 13.31 32.39
CA GLU A 11 10.40 11.94 31.91
C GLU A 11 10.58 11.81 30.38
N LEU A 12 10.20 12.83 29.63
CA LEU A 12 10.38 12.89 28.18
C LEU A 12 11.77 13.39 27.77
N ASN A 13 12.58 13.86 28.72
CA ASN A 13 13.92 14.44 28.48
C ASN A 13 13.92 15.52 27.38
N ILE A 14 12.99 16.47 27.48
CA ILE A 14 12.83 17.60 26.56
C ILE A 14 13.17 18.91 27.27
N ASN A 15 13.54 19.96 26.51
CA ASN A 15 13.80 21.28 27.05
C ASN A 15 12.50 22.07 27.24
N GLU A 16 12.47 23.01 28.16
CA GLU A 16 11.30 23.91 28.34
C GLU A 16 10.96 24.71 27.08
N SER A 17 11.93 25.03 26.24
CA SER A 17 11.75 25.71 24.96
C SER A 17 11.00 24.87 23.91
N GLU A 18 10.89 23.57 24.12
CA GLU A 18 10.14 22.63 23.25
C GLU A 18 8.70 22.45 23.72
N VAL A 19 8.33 23.09 24.85
CA VAL A 19 6.99 23.01 25.45
C VAL A 19 6.13 24.19 25.05
N TYR A 20 5.10 23.91 24.27
CA TYR A 20 4.12 24.91 23.85
C TYR A 20 2.89 24.87 24.74
N ARG A 21 2.59 26.00 25.41
CA ARG A 21 1.38 26.14 26.23
C ARG A 21 0.24 26.66 25.38
N LEU A 22 -0.75 25.83 25.20
CA LEU A 22 -1.93 26.16 24.43
C LEU A 22 -3.16 26.24 25.33
N PRO A 23 -4.14 27.13 25.02
CA PRO A 23 -5.38 27.19 25.77
C PRO A 23 -6.17 25.88 25.66
N ALA A 24 -6.75 25.45 26.75
CA ALA A 24 -7.63 24.28 26.76
C ALA A 24 -9.05 24.67 26.25
N PRO A 25 -9.76 23.71 25.62
CA PRO A 25 -9.38 22.35 25.30
C PRO A 25 -8.57 22.27 24.00
N LEU A 26 -7.52 21.44 23.99
CA LEU A 26 -6.74 21.15 22.78
C LEU A 26 -7.14 19.80 22.20
N ASP A 27 -8.16 19.76 21.39
CA ASP A 27 -8.53 18.58 20.58
C ASP A 27 -8.52 18.95 19.10
N LEU A 28 -7.38 18.73 18.44
CA LEU A 28 -7.22 19.01 17.01
C LEU A 28 -8.06 18.08 16.13
N ARG A 29 -8.57 16.96 16.64
CA ARG A 29 -9.50 16.09 15.90
C ARG A 29 -10.81 16.78 15.59
N GLY A 30 -11.22 17.75 16.41
CA GLY A 30 -12.36 18.62 16.16
C GLY A 30 -12.26 19.42 14.86
N MET A 31 -11.03 19.69 14.37
CA MET A 31 -10.81 20.37 13.08
C MET A 31 -11.42 19.61 11.89
N SER A 32 -11.59 18.31 12.00
CA SER A 32 -12.27 17.51 10.97
C SER A 32 -13.74 17.91 10.77
N ALA A 33 -14.38 18.51 11.76
CA ALA A 33 -15.74 19.06 11.63
C ALA A 33 -15.77 20.29 10.69
N ILE A 34 -14.72 21.11 10.73
CA ILE A 34 -14.55 22.27 9.84
C ILE A 34 -14.38 21.78 8.39
N VAL A 35 -13.53 20.77 8.17
CA VAL A 35 -13.32 20.19 6.84
C VAL A 35 -14.60 19.58 6.29
N ARG A 36 -15.44 18.98 7.14
CA ARG A 36 -16.74 18.40 6.75
C ARG A 36 -17.85 19.44 6.56
N ALA A 37 -17.62 20.70 6.92
CA ALA A 37 -18.60 21.75 6.68
C ALA A 37 -18.85 21.90 5.16
N ASN A 38 -20.15 22.02 4.79
CA ASN A 38 -20.52 22.15 3.38
C ASN A 38 -20.17 23.56 2.85
N ARG A 39 -18.92 23.76 2.51
CA ARG A 39 -18.34 24.98 1.92
C ARG A 39 -17.43 24.64 0.75
N PRO A 40 -17.98 24.19 -0.41
CA PRO A 40 -17.18 23.72 -1.55
C PRO A 40 -16.15 24.73 -2.05
N ALA A 41 -16.47 26.02 -1.98
CA ALA A 41 -15.57 27.10 -2.40
C ALA A 41 -14.29 27.23 -1.55
N LEU A 42 -14.27 26.63 -0.36
CA LEU A 42 -13.11 26.62 0.55
C LEU A 42 -12.31 25.31 0.48
N HIS A 43 -12.72 24.38 -0.35
CA HIS A 43 -11.98 23.13 -0.59
C HIS A 43 -11.10 23.25 -1.83
N TYR A 44 -9.97 22.58 -1.79
CA TYR A 44 -9.17 22.40 -3.01
C TYR A 44 -9.96 21.60 -4.05
N PRO A 45 -9.74 21.87 -5.35
CA PRO A 45 -10.31 21.05 -6.42
C PRO A 45 -9.95 19.58 -6.21
N LYS A 46 -10.92 18.68 -6.43
CA LYS A 46 -10.66 17.24 -6.31
C LYS A 46 -9.67 16.81 -7.37
N HIS A 47 -8.54 16.30 -6.91
CA HIS A 47 -7.54 15.71 -7.81
C HIS A 47 -8.06 14.40 -8.41
N ILE A 48 -7.93 14.25 -9.73
CA ILE A 48 -8.25 13.02 -10.46
C ILE A 48 -6.93 12.47 -11.01
N ALA A 49 -6.50 11.33 -10.46
CA ALA A 49 -5.31 10.65 -10.91
C ALA A 49 -5.48 10.13 -12.35
N HIS A 50 -4.46 10.28 -13.16
CA HIS A 50 -4.46 9.75 -14.53
C HIS A 50 -3.88 8.35 -14.60
N THR A 51 -4.24 7.58 -15.61
CA THR A 51 -3.56 6.32 -15.91
C THR A 51 -2.20 6.64 -16.56
N SER A 52 -1.13 6.02 -16.05
CA SER A 52 0.20 6.18 -16.65
C SER A 52 0.17 5.86 -18.15
N ARG A 53 0.82 6.69 -18.95
CA ARG A 53 0.89 6.51 -20.42
C ARG A 53 1.36 5.11 -20.85
N TRP A 54 2.16 4.47 -20.03
CA TRP A 54 2.68 3.12 -20.26
C TRP A 54 1.68 2.01 -19.97
N LEU A 55 0.60 2.35 -19.26
CA LEU A 55 -0.47 1.45 -18.86
C LEU A 55 -1.81 1.85 -19.51
N ASN A 56 -1.80 2.76 -20.45
CA ASN A 56 -2.98 3.07 -21.25
C ASN A 56 -3.25 1.95 -22.25
N ALA A 57 -4.49 1.47 -22.29
CA ALA A 57 -4.93 0.58 -23.34
C ALA A 57 -4.89 1.34 -24.69
N THR A 58 -4.06 0.89 -25.60
CA THR A 58 -4.09 1.39 -26.97
C THR A 58 -5.37 0.91 -27.64
N GLU A 59 -6.25 1.84 -28.06
CA GLU A 59 -7.40 1.68 -28.98
C GLU A 59 -8.36 0.48 -28.79
N THR A 60 -8.11 -0.40 -27.83
CA THR A 60 -8.96 -1.56 -27.54
C THR A 60 -9.66 -1.39 -26.20
N ALA A 61 -10.92 -1.84 -26.09
CA ALA A 61 -11.69 -1.84 -24.84
C ALA A 61 -11.13 -2.77 -23.74
N LYS A 62 -9.94 -3.36 -23.94
CA LYS A 62 -9.27 -4.23 -22.97
C LYS A 62 -8.39 -3.41 -22.04
N ALA A 63 -8.41 -3.75 -20.75
CA ALA A 63 -7.46 -3.21 -19.78
C ALA A 63 -6.01 -3.44 -20.26
N ALA A 64 -5.12 -2.47 -20.00
CA ALA A 64 -3.71 -2.61 -20.35
C ALA A 64 -3.09 -3.85 -19.70
N ASP A 65 -2.27 -4.59 -20.45
CA ASP A 65 -1.49 -5.71 -19.92
C ASP A 65 -0.26 -5.16 -19.18
N VAL A 66 -0.34 -5.15 -17.84
CA VAL A 66 0.74 -4.64 -16.99
C VAL A 66 2.00 -5.49 -17.11
N PHE A 67 1.87 -6.79 -17.34
CA PHE A 67 3.02 -7.69 -17.56
C PHE A 67 3.71 -7.41 -18.89
N ALA A 68 2.95 -7.12 -19.95
CA ALA A 68 3.53 -6.74 -21.23
C ALA A 68 4.30 -5.42 -21.12
N ALA A 69 3.70 -4.41 -20.49
CA ALA A 69 4.35 -3.11 -20.28
C ALA A 69 5.65 -3.26 -19.46
N ALA A 70 5.59 -3.97 -18.33
CA ALA A 70 6.76 -4.17 -17.45
C ALA A 70 7.86 -5.03 -18.08
N ARG A 71 7.52 -5.86 -19.07
CA ARG A 71 8.50 -6.66 -19.85
C ARG A 71 9.24 -5.79 -20.85
N ASP A 72 8.54 -4.86 -21.47
CA ASP A 72 9.09 -3.98 -22.50
C ASP A 72 10.03 -2.92 -21.86
N HIS A 73 9.61 -2.33 -20.76
CA HIS A 73 10.38 -1.32 -20.05
C HIS A 73 9.98 -1.23 -18.56
N ASP A 74 10.83 -0.56 -17.77
CA ASP A 74 10.49 -0.23 -16.40
C ASP A 74 9.43 0.88 -16.36
N VAL A 75 8.35 0.67 -15.61
CA VAL A 75 7.27 1.64 -15.45
C VAL A 75 7.46 2.38 -14.13
N LEU A 76 7.78 3.66 -14.20
CA LEU A 76 7.83 4.55 -13.03
C LEU A 76 6.44 5.14 -12.79
N LEU A 77 5.99 5.11 -11.55
CA LEU A 77 4.69 5.59 -11.10
C LEU A 77 4.90 6.65 -10.01
N HIS A 78 4.18 7.76 -10.11
CA HIS A 78 4.19 8.83 -9.11
C HIS A 78 2.77 9.06 -8.59
N HIS A 79 2.46 8.46 -7.44
CA HIS A 79 1.21 8.70 -6.76
C HIS A 79 1.24 10.05 -6.01
N PRO A 80 0.14 10.76 -5.88
CA PRO A 80 -1.23 10.46 -6.31
C PRO A 80 -1.54 10.83 -7.76
N TYR A 81 -0.57 11.31 -8.53
CA TYR A 81 -0.77 11.79 -9.91
C TYR A 81 -1.05 10.63 -10.86
N ASP A 82 -0.26 9.56 -10.79
CA ASP A 82 -0.57 8.29 -11.44
C ASP A 82 -1.55 7.48 -10.59
N SER A 83 -2.57 6.92 -11.24
CA SER A 83 -3.62 6.15 -10.59
C SER A 83 -3.08 4.84 -10.00
N PHE A 84 -3.20 4.68 -8.69
CA PHE A 84 -2.91 3.44 -7.99
C PHE A 84 -3.82 2.28 -8.46
N ALA A 85 -5.07 2.59 -8.79
CA ALA A 85 -6.04 1.59 -9.23
C ALA A 85 -5.67 0.99 -10.59
N THR A 86 -5.27 1.81 -11.56
CA THR A 86 -4.93 1.35 -12.92
C THR A 86 -3.48 0.89 -13.05
N SER A 87 -2.70 0.93 -11.99
CA SER A 87 -1.31 0.48 -11.94
C SER A 87 -1.10 -0.66 -10.94
N VAL A 88 -0.91 -0.35 -9.68
CA VAL A 88 -0.57 -1.36 -8.65
C VAL A 88 -1.71 -2.34 -8.38
N GLN A 89 -2.95 -1.86 -8.28
CA GLN A 89 -4.11 -2.76 -8.14
C GLN A 89 -4.30 -3.62 -9.38
N ALA A 90 -4.21 -3.02 -10.57
CA ALA A 90 -4.32 -3.76 -11.83
C ALA A 90 -3.23 -4.82 -11.98
N PHE A 91 -2.00 -4.54 -11.53
CA PHE A 91 -0.90 -5.51 -11.52
C PHE A 91 -1.24 -6.74 -10.68
N LEU A 92 -1.73 -6.56 -9.46
CA LEU A 92 -2.09 -7.67 -8.57
C LEU A 92 -3.37 -8.39 -9.01
N ALA A 93 -4.38 -7.67 -9.49
CA ALA A 93 -5.59 -8.28 -10.03
C ALA A 93 -5.29 -9.16 -11.27
N GLN A 94 -4.45 -8.66 -12.19
CA GLN A 94 -4.00 -9.46 -13.33
C GLN A 94 -3.15 -10.65 -12.89
N ALA A 95 -2.31 -10.51 -11.85
CA ALA A 95 -1.55 -11.62 -11.30
C ALA A 95 -2.46 -12.69 -10.69
N ALA A 96 -3.52 -12.30 -10.01
CA ALA A 96 -4.50 -13.24 -9.46
C ALA A 96 -5.25 -14.01 -10.55
N ALA A 97 -5.65 -13.33 -11.62
CA ALA A 97 -6.43 -13.91 -12.71
C ALA A 97 -5.59 -14.71 -13.73
N ASP A 98 -4.28 -14.42 -13.92
CA ASP A 98 -3.47 -15.08 -14.95
C ASP A 98 -3.07 -16.52 -14.56
N PRO A 99 -3.51 -17.55 -15.27
CA PRO A 99 -3.18 -18.95 -14.95
C PRO A 99 -1.69 -19.28 -15.07
N ARG A 100 -0.90 -18.44 -15.73
CA ARG A 100 0.55 -18.61 -15.85
C ARG A 100 1.30 -18.11 -14.61
N VAL A 101 0.66 -17.34 -13.73
CA VAL A 101 1.25 -16.92 -12.46
C VAL A 101 1.30 -18.10 -11.49
N GLN A 102 2.49 -18.39 -10.98
CA GLN A 102 2.77 -19.51 -10.10
C GLN A 102 2.84 -19.06 -8.62
N ALA A 103 3.36 -17.86 -8.39
CA ALA A 103 3.53 -17.36 -7.04
C ALA A 103 3.41 -15.83 -6.96
N ILE A 104 2.93 -15.36 -5.81
CA ILE A 104 2.91 -13.93 -5.43
C ILE A 104 3.52 -13.79 -4.04
N LYS A 105 4.45 -12.85 -3.86
CA LYS A 105 4.99 -12.47 -2.56
C LYS A 105 4.73 -10.98 -2.34
N GLN A 106 4.08 -10.65 -1.23
CA GLN A 106 3.59 -9.29 -0.95
C GLN A 106 3.98 -8.86 0.45
N THR A 107 4.50 -7.64 0.59
CA THR A 107 4.65 -7.00 1.90
C THR A 107 3.43 -6.15 2.21
N LEU A 108 2.93 -6.21 3.44
CA LEU A 108 1.76 -5.47 3.90
C LEU A 108 2.08 -4.80 5.24
N TYR A 109 2.10 -3.47 5.25
CA TYR A 109 2.36 -2.67 6.45
C TYR A 109 1.08 -2.02 6.97
N ARG A 110 0.34 -1.36 6.11
CA ARG A 110 -0.98 -0.79 6.34
C ARG A 110 -1.84 -1.06 5.15
N THR A 111 -3.07 -1.49 5.40
CA THR A 111 -4.05 -1.64 4.35
C THR A 111 -5.44 -1.35 4.91
N SER A 112 -6.39 -1.03 4.05
CA SER A 112 -7.78 -0.78 4.44
C SER A 112 -8.50 -2.08 4.76
N GLY A 113 -9.60 -2.02 5.55
CA GLY A 113 -10.45 -3.19 5.84
C GLY A 113 -10.98 -3.86 4.58
N ASP A 114 -11.41 -3.07 3.60
CA ASP A 114 -11.79 -3.53 2.25
C ASP A 114 -10.67 -3.20 1.27
N SER A 115 -9.67 -4.05 1.21
CA SER A 115 -8.49 -3.83 0.38
C SER A 115 -8.52 -4.70 -0.87
N PRO A 116 -8.62 -4.10 -2.07
CA PRO A 116 -8.50 -4.84 -3.34
C PRO A 116 -7.18 -5.61 -3.48
N ILE A 117 -6.14 -5.17 -2.75
CA ILE A 117 -4.85 -5.87 -2.70
C ILE A 117 -4.99 -7.21 -1.95
N VAL A 118 -5.70 -7.19 -0.81
CA VAL A 118 -5.96 -8.39 -0.01
C VAL A 118 -6.85 -9.34 -0.76
N ASP A 119 -7.90 -8.82 -1.37
CA ASP A 119 -8.83 -9.63 -2.16
C ASP A 119 -8.12 -10.32 -3.33
N ALA A 120 -7.25 -9.61 -4.06
CA ALA A 120 -6.44 -10.22 -5.12
C ALA A 120 -5.48 -11.33 -4.60
N LEU A 121 -4.92 -11.18 -3.39
CA LEU A 121 -4.08 -12.23 -2.79
C LEU A 121 -4.91 -13.46 -2.40
N ILE A 122 -6.13 -13.26 -1.91
CA ILE A 122 -7.07 -14.32 -1.59
C ILE A 122 -7.48 -15.07 -2.87
N GLU A 123 -7.94 -14.35 -3.88
CA GLU A 123 -8.31 -14.92 -5.18
C GLU A 123 -7.15 -15.73 -5.79
N ALA A 124 -5.92 -15.22 -5.69
CA ALA A 124 -4.75 -15.96 -6.17
C ALA A 124 -4.52 -17.27 -5.41
N ALA A 125 -4.67 -17.26 -4.07
CA ALA A 125 -4.51 -18.46 -3.25
C ALA A 125 -5.62 -19.49 -3.53
N GLU A 126 -6.88 -19.06 -3.61
CA GLU A 126 -8.03 -19.89 -3.96
C GLU A 126 -7.90 -20.49 -5.36
N ALA A 127 -7.24 -19.77 -6.30
CA ALA A 127 -6.88 -20.30 -7.62
C ALA A 127 -5.67 -21.25 -7.61
N GLY A 128 -5.17 -21.65 -6.44
CA GLY A 128 -4.08 -22.62 -6.28
C GLY A 128 -2.67 -22.07 -6.48
N LYS A 129 -2.49 -20.75 -6.52
CA LYS A 129 -1.17 -20.12 -6.61
C LYS A 129 -0.47 -20.09 -5.25
N GLN A 130 0.85 -20.12 -5.24
CA GLN A 130 1.63 -19.94 -4.03
C GLN A 130 1.61 -18.45 -3.62
N VAL A 131 0.95 -18.11 -2.53
CA VAL A 131 0.88 -16.72 -2.05
C VAL A 131 1.55 -16.61 -0.68
N VAL A 132 2.50 -15.68 -0.57
CA VAL A 132 3.18 -15.34 0.69
C VAL A 132 2.94 -13.87 1.00
N ALA A 133 2.39 -13.58 2.17
CA ALA A 133 2.20 -12.23 2.68
C ALA A 133 3.08 -11.98 3.90
N LEU A 134 4.01 -11.03 3.81
CA LEU A 134 4.79 -10.57 4.95
C LEU A 134 4.07 -9.37 5.58
N VAL A 135 3.49 -9.60 6.76
CA VAL A 135 2.63 -8.62 7.45
C VAL A 135 3.36 -8.01 8.64
N GLU A 136 3.44 -6.68 8.70
CA GLU A 136 3.92 -5.95 9.87
C GLU A 136 2.76 -5.66 10.82
N ILE A 137 2.71 -6.34 11.95
CA ILE A 137 1.63 -6.17 12.94
C ILE A 137 1.78 -4.83 13.69
N LYS A 138 3.01 -4.42 14.01
CA LYS A 138 3.28 -3.22 14.81
C LYS A 138 3.15 -1.91 14.00
N ALA A 139 2.08 -1.78 13.22
CA ALA A 139 1.73 -0.52 12.57
C ALA A 139 0.87 0.31 13.52
N ARG A 140 1.41 1.41 14.06
CA ARG A 140 0.69 2.27 15.03
C ARG A 140 -0.72 2.59 14.54
N PHE A 141 -1.72 2.38 15.40
CA PHE A 141 -3.15 2.62 15.20
C PHE A 141 -3.88 1.63 14.26
N ASP A 142 -3.17 0.65 13.69
CA ASP A 142 -3.75 -0.30 12.73
C ASP A 142 -3.56 -1.76 13.17
N GLU A 143 -3.09 -2.01 14.40
CA GLU A 143 -2.70 -3.34 14.89
C GLU A 143 -3.88 -4.33 14.81
N GLU A 144 -5.06 -3.93 15.29
CA GLU A 144 -6.24 -4.78 15.30
C GLU A 144 -6.73 -5.11 13.89
N ALA A 145 -6.74 -4.10 13.01
CA ALA A 145 -7.08 -4.28 11.61
C ALA A 145 -6.09 -5.23 10.92
N ASN A 146 -4.78 -5.06 11.16
CA ASN A 146 -3.75 -5.91 10.58
C ASN A 146 -3.86 -7.37 11.04
N ILE A 147 -4.21 -7.62 12.30
CA ILE A 147 -4.47 -8.98 12.81
C ILE A 147 -5.70 -9.59 12.15
N SER A 148 -6.78 -8.81 12.04
CA SER A 148 -8.05 -9.28 11.47
C SER A 148 -7.86 -9.81 10.05
N TRP A 149 -7.17 -9.03 9.17
CA TRP A 149 -7.00 -9.41 7.77
C TRP A 149 -5.78 -10.34 7.53
N ALA A 150 -4.81 -10.43 8.44
CA ALA A 150 -3.86 -11.50 8.39
C ALA A 150 -4.54 -12.86 8.58
N ARG A 151 -5.49 -12.95 9.53
CA ARG A 151 -6.33 -14.15 9.71
C ARG A 151 -7.23 -14.44 8.50
N LYS A 152 -7.75 -13.41 7.81
CA LYS A 152 -8.53 -13.60 6.57
C LYS A 152 -7.65 -14.22 5.47
N LEU A 153 -6.42 -13.75 5.32
CA LEU A 153 -5.44 -14.31 4.39
C LEU A 153 -5.10 -15.78 4.72
N GLU A 154 -4.80 -16.10 5.98
CA GLU A 154 -4.48 -17.46 6.42
C GLU A 154 -5.62 -18.43 6.12
N ARG A 155 -6.87 -18.04 6.39
CA ARG A 155 -8.07 -18.86 6.10
C ARG A 155 -8.24 -19.16 4.61
N ALA A 156 -7.79 -18.27 3.75
CA ALA A 156 -7.80 -18.44 2.29
C ALA A 156 -6.60 -19.24 1.76
N GLY A 157 -5.71 -19.73 2.65
CA GLY A 157 -4.54 -20.52 2.25
C GLY A 157 -3.31 -19.70 1.88
N VAL A 158 -3.29 -18.41 2.16
CA VAL A 158 -2.10 -17.56 2.01
C VAL A 158 -1.12 -17.88 3.15
N HIS A 159 0.14 -18.08 2.81
CA HIS A 159 1.19 -18.21 3.82
C HIS A 159 1.54 -16.84 4.39
N VAL A 160 1.12 -16.58 5.63
CA VAL A 160 1.37 -15.31 6.32
C VAL A 160 2.61 -15.41 7.19
N VAL A 161 3.52 -14.43 7.03
CA VAL A 161 4.73 -14.28 7.83
C VAL A 161 4.63 -12.98 8.62
N TYR A 162 4.79 -13.07 9.94
CA TYR A 162 4.66 -11.93 10.86
C TYR A 162 6.02 -11.34 11.18
N GLY A 163 6.54 -10.51 10.28
CA GLY A 163 7.74 -9.73 10.51
C GLY A 163 9.00 -10.53 10.86
N ILE A 164 10.01 -9.82 11.32
CA ILE A 164 11.26 -10.39 11.85
C ILE A 164 11.48 -9.84 13.26
N VAL A 165 11.77 -10.70 14.21
CA VAL A 165 12.00 -10.29 15.62
C VAL A 165 13.14 -9.27 15.68
N GLY A 166 12.90 -8.15 16.35
CA GLY A 166 13.87 -7.06 16.52
C GLY A 166 14.00 -6.11 15.32
N LEU A 167 13.36 -6.39 14.20
CA LEU A 167 13.36 -5.55 13.02
C LEU A 167 11.93 -5.16 12.62
N LYS A 168 11.80 -4.05 11.91
CA LYS A 168 10.52 -3.58 11.37
C LYS A 168 10.49 -3.78 9.87
N THR A 169 9.45 -4.44 9.37
CA THR A 169 9.26 -4.61 7.93
C THR A 169 8.64 -3.34 7.35
N HIS A 170 9.45 -2.53 6.68
CA HIS A 170 8.99 -1.27 6.09
C HIS A 170 9.11 -1.22 4.56
N CYS A 171 9.73 -2.20 3.92
CA CYS A 171 9.79 -2.27 2.46
C CYS A 171 8.38 -2.47 1.86
N LYS A 172 8.14 -1.89 0.69
CA LYS A 172 6.93 -2.06 -0.10
C LYS A 172 7.30 -2.81 -1.37
N LEU A 173 7.05 -4.11 -1.34
CA LEU A 173 7.43 -5.03 -2.41
C LEU A 173 6.26 -5.93 -2.77
N SER A 174 5.99 -6.03 -4.07
CA SER A 174 5.16 -7.06 -4.66
C SER A 174 5.99 -7.80 -5.70
N LEU A 175 6.13 -9.11 -5.55
CA LEU A 175 6.85 -9.98 -6.48
C LEU A 175 5.91 -11.04 -7.03
N VAL A 176 5.81 -11.09 -8.35
CA VAL A 176 5.00 -12.07 -9.08
C VAL A 176 5.94 -12.96 -9.90
N VAL A 177 5.78 -14.28 -9.75
CA VAL A 177 6.49 -15.27 -10.56
C VAL A 177 5.53 -15.86 -11.58
N ARG A 178 5.82 -15.66 -12.86
CA ARG A 178 4.99 -16.03 -13.99
C ARG A 178 5.73 -16.97 -14.92
N ARG A 179 5.06 -18.01 -15.40
CA ARG A 179 5.58 -18.92 -16.42
C ARG A 179 5.40 -18.29 -17.81
N GLU A 180 6.48 -18.17 -18.55
CA GLU A 180 6.47 -17.70 -19.94
C GLU A 180 7.24 -18.71 -20.81
N GLY A 181 6.51 -19.51 -21.58
CA GLY A 181 7.08 -20.66 -22.26
C GLY A 181 7.71 -21.63 -21.24
N ASN A 182 8.98 -21.95 -21.42
CA ASN A 182 9.74 -22.84 -20.54
C ASN A 182 10.49 -22.13 -19.42
N HIS A 183 10.30 -20.82 -19.24
CA HIS A 183 11.01 -20.02 -18.26
C HIS A 183 10.07 -19.45 -17.21
N LEU A 184 10.63 -19.20 -16.01
CA LEU A 184 9.98 -18.42 -14.97
C LEU A 184 10.50 -16.98 -15.02
N ARG A 185 9.58 -16.04 -15.20
CA ARG A 185 9.88 -14.61 -15.20
C ARG A 185 9.37 -13.96 -13.93
N ARG A 186 10.14 -13.02 -13.39
CA ARG A 186 9.82 -12.30 -12.17
C ARG A 186 9.44 -10.87 -12.51
N TYR A 187 8.28 -10.47 -12.04
CA TYR A 187 7.78 -9.12 -12.14
C TYR A 187 7.72 -8.54 -10.74
N ALA A 188 8.29 -7.37 -10.54
CA ALA A 188 8.35 -6.74 -9.24
C ALA A 188 7.82 -5.31 -9.29
N HIS A 189 7.01 -4.95 -8.30
CA HIS A 189 6.74 -3.56 -7.97
C HIS A 189 7.44 -3.25 -6.66
N ILE A 190 8.25 -2.20 -6.64
CA ILE A 190 8.97 -1.69 -5.47
C ILE A 190 8.56 -0.24 -5.30
N GLY A 191 8.14 0.15 -4.11
CA GLY A 191 7.65 1.49 -3.85
C GLY A 191 8.04 2.05 -2.49
N THR A 192 7.85 3.34 -2.33
CA THR A 192 7.97 4.06 -1.06
C THR A 192 6.66 4.02 -0.28
N GLY A 193 5.52 3.99 -0.98
CA GLY A 193 4.17 4.05 -0.45
C GLY A 193 3.58 2.72 -0.02
N ASN A 194 2.79 2.75 1.05
CA ASN A 194 2.04 1.58 1.49
C ASN A 194 1.02 1.12 0.43
N TYR A 195 0.75 -0.17 0.38
CA TYR A 195 -0.30 -0.76 -0.47
C TYR A 195 -1.70 -0.47 0.11
N HIS A 196 -2.04 0.81 0.15
CA HIS A 196 -3.27 1.30 0.75
C HIS A 196 -4.00 2.25 -0.22
N PRO A 197 -5.10 1.81 -0.86
CA PRO A 197 -5.77 2.58 -1.92
C PRO A 197 -6.22 3.98 -1.52
N SER A 198 -6.64 4.16 -0.26
CA SER A 198 -7.09 5.48 0.21
C SER A 198 -5.94 6.44 0.38
N THR A 199 -4.82 6.02 1.01
CA THR A 199 -3.66 6.90 1.24
C THR A 199 -2.92 7.22 -0.06
N ALA A 200 -2.90 6.31 -1.03
CA ALA A 200 -2.32 6.52 -2.35
C ALA A 200 -2.98 7.66 -3.17
N ARG A 201 -4.10 8.22 -2.68
CA ARG A 201 -4.78 9.35 -3.32
C ARG A 201 -4.29 10.71 -2.87
N PHE A 202 -3.47 10.79 -1.81
CA PHE A 202 -3.02 12.05 -1.23
C PHE A 202 -1.60 12.03 -0.64
N TYR A 203 -0.97 10.86 -0.53
CA TYR A 203 0.46 10.76 -0.25
C TYR A 203 1.27 10.81 -1.54
N GLU A 204 2.33 11.61 -1.57
CA GLU A 204 3.30 11.58 -2.65
C GLU A 204 4.26 10.41 -2.48
N GLU A 205 4.14 9.43 -3.38
CA GLU A 205 4.88 8.18 -3.30
C GLU A 205 5.35 7.72 -4.67
N ILE A 206 6.54 7.17 -4.74
CA ILE A 206 7.12 6.66 -5.98
C ILE A 206 7.08 5.14 -5.97
N GLY A 207 6.66 4.54 -7.10
CA GLY A 207 6.71 3.12 -7.34
C GLY A 207 7.36 2.81 -8.69
N ARG A 208 8.04 1.66 -8.78
CA ARG A 208 8.61 1.14 -10.02
C ARG A 208 8.14 -0.29 -10.23
N ALA A 209 7.48 -0.53 -11.35
CA ALA A 209 7.21 -1.87 -11.85
C ALA A 209 8.27 -2.27 -12.86
N SER A 210 8.81 -3.46 -12.73
CA SER A 210 9.94 -3.95 -13.51
C SER A 210 9.83 -5.46 -13.76
N CYS A 211 10.42 -5.92 -14.85
CA CYS A 211 10.57 -7.32 -15.15
C CYS A 211 12.05 -7.71 -15.19
N ARG A 212 12.41 -8.86 -14.57
CA ARG A 212 13.77 -9.40 -14.60
C ARG A 212 13.74 -10.89 -14.99
N GLU A 213 14.62 -11.27 -15.89
CA GLU A 213 14.74 -12.67 -16.36
C GLU A 213 15.58 -13.53 -15.42
N ARG A 214 16.57 -12.94 -14.76
CA ARG A 214 17.49 -13.68 -13.87
C ARG A 214 17.84 -12.85 -12.62
N VAL A 215 18.01 -13.54 -11.54
CA VAL A 215 18.95 -13.26 -10.47
C VAL A 215 20.02 -14.33 -10.55
#